data_166a51dcc98ec103156e10289aac0efd
#
_entry.id   166a51dcc98ec103156e10289aac0efd
#
_cell.length_a   1.000
_cell.length_b   1.000
_cell.length_c   1.000
_cell.angle_alpha   90.00
_cell.angle_beta   90.00
_cell.angle_gamma   90.00
#
_symmetry.space_group_name_H-M   'P 1'
#
loop_
_entity.id
_entity.type
_entity.pdbx_description
1 polymer ?
#
loop_
_entity_poly.entity_id
_entity_poly.type
_entity_poly.pdbx_seq_one_letter_code
_entity_poly.pdbx_strand_id
1 'polypeptide(L)'
;MWERFPYTKGINLVPICQWLPDDRYGYRDVFDSEFLRELDKNIRAIVEPQKENRMLIGYFWTDIANWERDRNGEDWISFYQSLPADSPGGRVWQQWLSDHPSAPHGDFLAVIARQLYAEANASLRNYDPNHLILGPRYHEIDMPDHVVREVLPYVDAIAIQPTSREFNTAFFDEV
;
A
#
# COMPACT_ATOMS: atom_id res chain seq x y z
N MET A 1 11.77 25.11 8.52
CA MET A 1 12.04 24.72 9.92
C MET A 1 12.36 23.22 10.07
N TRP A 2 11.82 22.36 9.24
CA TRP A 2 12.01 20.88 9.29
C TRP A 2 13.39 20.41 8.82
N GLU A 3 14.10 21.20 8.04
CA GLU A 3 15.43 20.84 7.49
C GLU A 3 16.57 20.67 8.53
N ARG A 4 16.27 20.86 9.81
CA ARG A 4 17.27 20.75 10.89
C ARG A 4 17.15 19.46 11.71
N PHE A 5 16.14 18.65 11.46
CA PHE A 5 15.89 17.41 12.21
C PHE A 5 15.64 16.26 11.24
N PRO A 6 16.09 15.05 11.57
CA PRO A 6 15.75 13.86 10.79
C PRO A 6 14.23 13.70 10.71
N TYR A 7 13.72 13.36 9.52
CA TYR A 7 12.28 13.19 9.27
C TYR A 7 11.99 12.09 8.28
N THR A 8 10.73 11.66 8.22
CA THR A 8 10.20 10.76 7.20
C THR A 8 9.22 11.51 6.30
N LYS A 9 9.09 11.09 5.04
CA LYS A 9 8.23 11.71 4.04
C LYS A 9 7.11 10.76 3.62
N GLY A 10 5.87 11.22 3.66
CA GLY A 10 4.72 10.48 3.13
C GLY A 10 4.60 10.60 1.61
N ILE A 11 4.27 9.50 0.95
CA ILE A 11 4.00 9.45 -0.49
C ILE A 11 2.50 9.37 -0.77
N ASN A 12 1.71 8.77 0.13
CA ASN A 12 0.27 8.56 0.02
C ASN A 12 -0.14 7.75 -1.20
N LEU A 13 -0.08 6.44 -1.08
CA LEU A 13 -0.66 5.53 -2.07
C LEU A 13 -2.17 5.68 -2.05
N VAL A 14 -2.72 6.42 -3.01
CA VAL A 14 -4.14 6.80 -3.08
C VAL A 14 -5.11 5.63 -2.90
N PRO A 15 -4.90 4.45 -3.54
CA PRO A 15 -5.84 3.34 -3.43
C PRO A 15 -6.08 2.82 -2.02
N ILE A 16 -5.10 3.01 -1.12
CA ILE A 16 -5.18 2.54 0.28
C ILE A 16 -5.13 3.71 1.27
N CYS A 17 -5.25 4.94 0.80
CA CYS A 17 -5.22 6.14 1.64
C CYS A 17 -6.60 6.38 2.28
N GLN A 18 -6.66 6.36 3.59
CA GLN A 18 -7.87 6.58 4.37
C GLN A 18 -8.40 8.03 4.32
N TRP A 19 -7.54 8.99 4.00
CA TRP A 19 -7.80 10.43 4.14
C TRP A 19 -8.10 11.11 2.81
N LEU A 20 -8.95 10.53 1.97
CA LEU A 20 -9.43 11.21 0.78
C LEU A 20 -10.53 12.23 1.14
N PRO A 21 -10.59 13.38 0.44
CA PRO A 21 -11.52 14.48 0.77
C PRO A 21 -12.98 14.09 0.83
N ASP A 22 -13.40 13.05 0.10
CA ASP A 22 -14.79 12.63 -0.03
C ASP A 22 -15.13 11.40 0.81
N ASP A 23 -14.30 11.02 1.79
CA ASP A 23 -14.46 9.78 2.57
C ASP A 23 -14.59 8.51 1.71
N ARG A 24 -14.16 8.58 0.46
CA ARG A 24 -14.14 7.45 -0.47
C ARG A 24 -12.73 6.91 -0.58
N TYR A 25 -12.59 5.60 -0.39
CA TYR A 25 -11.36 4.95 -0.82
C TYR A 25 -11.31 5.00 -2.34
N GLY A 26 -10.23 5.48 -2.86
CA GLY A 26 -10.09 5.56 -4.31
C GLY A 26 -9.71 4.21 -4.89
N TYR A 27 -10.59 3.20 -4.80
CA TYR A 27 -10.35 1.90 -5.46
C TYR A 27 -9.95 2.11 -6.90
N ARG A 28 -8.82 1.55 -7.28
CA ARG A 28 -8.26 1.63 -8.62
C ARG A 28 -7.82 0.24 -9.07
N ASP A 29 -7.89 0.00 -10.34
CA ASP A 29 -7.30 -1.22 -10.91
C ASP A 29 -5.78 -1.10 -10.89
N VAL A 30 -5.15 -1.79 -9.90
CA VAL A 30 -3.69 -1.74 -9.71
C VAL A 30 -2.91 -2.50 -10.80
N PHE A 31 -3.61 -3.19 -11.70
CA PHE A 31 -3.04 -3.86 -12.86
C PHE A 31 -3.16 -3.00 -14.13
N ASP A 32 -3.87 -1.87 -14.06
CA ASP A 32 -4.05 -0.99 -15.20
C ASP A 32 -2.79 -0.14 -15.44
N SER A 33 -2.34 -0.12 -16.68
CA SER A 33 -1.12 0.60 -17.09
C SER A 33 -1.22 2.12 -16.93
N GLU A 34 -2.42 2.70 -17.00
CA GLU A 34 -2.62 4.12 -16.75
C GLU A 34 -2.46 4.44 -15.26
N PHE A 35 -3.06 3.62 -14.39
CA PHE A 35 -2.83 3.72 -12.95
C PHE A 35 -1.35 3.62 -12.61
N LEU A 36 -0.61 2.65 -13.16
CA LEU A 36 0.81 2.46 -12.89
C LEU A 36 1.65 3.66 -13.34
N ARG A 37 1.32 4.27 -14.49
CA ARG A 37 1.99 5.51 -14.93
C ARG A 37 1.71 6.70 -14.01
N GLU A 38 0.48 6.83 -13.51
CA GLU A 38 0.12 7.87 -12.52
C GLU A 38 0.85 7.66 -11.20
N LEU A 39 0.92 6.42 -10.73
CA LEU A 39 1.65 6.04 -9.53
C LEU A 39 3.13 6.42 -9.64
N ASP A 40 3.79 6.01 -10.71
CA ASP A 40 5.20 6.34 -10.98
C ASP A 40 5.43 7.85 -11.04
N LYS A 41 4.60 8.58 -11.76
CA LYS A 41 4.67 10.05 -11.85
C LYS A 41 4.54 10.72 -10.49
N ASN A 42 3.63 10.25 -9.64
CA ASN A 42 3.41 10.82 -8.32
C ASN A 42 4.58 10.51 -7.38
N ILE A 43 5.07 9.28 -7.40
CA ILE A 43 6.27 8.88 -6.63
C ILE A 43 7.47 9.72 -7.05
N ARG A 44 7.74 9.79 -8.35
CA ARG A 44 8.83 10.59 -8.90
C ARG A 44 8.80 12.04 -8.42
N ALA A 45 7.65 12.69 -8.52
CA ALA A 45 7.49 14.10 -8.14
C ALA A 45 7.83 14.37 -6.67
N ILE A 46 7.62 13.39 -5.78
CA ILE A 46 7.91 13.50 -4.35
C ILE A 46 9.34 13.10 -4.02
N VAL A 47 9.83 12.04 -4.64
CA VAL A 47 11.07 11.34 -4.27
C VAL A 47 12.29 11.99 -4.93
N GLU A 48 12.25 12.25 -6.23
CA GLU A 48 13.40 12.76 -6.99
C GLU A 48 14.01 14.05 -6.40
N PRO A 49 13.21 15.04 -5.90
CA PRO A 49 13.76 16.21 -5.22
C PRO A 49 14.41 15.94 -3.86
N GLN A 50 14.18 14.77 -3.27
CA GLN A 50 14.62 14.45 -1.90
C GLN A 50 15.84 13.52 -1.85
N LYS A 51 16.23 12.90 -2.94
CA LYS A 51 17.23 11.83 -3.00
C LYS A 51 18.60 12.17 -2.40
N GLU A 52 18.98 13.44 -2.36
CA GLU A 52 20.24 13.92 -1.78
C GLU A 52 20.05 14.55 -0.38
N ASN A 53 18.85 14.50 0.18
CA ASN A 53 18.55 15.16 1.44
C ASN A 53 18.98 14.31 2.63
N ARG A 54 20.11 14.64 3.24
CA ARG A 54 20.70 13.91 4.37
C ARG A 54 19.86 13.89 5.66
N MET A 55 18.84 14.74 5.75
CA MET A 55 17.94 14.76 6.90
C MET A 55 16.72 13.86 6.70
N LEU A 56 16.49 13.39 5.49
CA LEU A 56 15.45 12.40 5.20
C LEU A 56 15.93 11.01 5.67
N ILE A 57 15.14 10.36 6.53
CA ILE A 57 15.36 8.98 6.95
C ILE A 57 14.84 8.02 5.89
N GLY A 58 13.63 8.30 5.39
CA GLY A 58 12.96 7.44 4.42
C GLY A 58 11.54 7.87 4.13
N TYR A 59 10.86 7.03 3.36
CA TYR A 59 9.51 7.27 2.89
C TYR A 59 8.53 6.27 3.51
N PHE A 60 7.38 6.76 3.93
CA PHE A 60 6.23 5.90 4.21
C PHE A 60 5.16 6.10 3.13
N TRP A 61 4.46 5.00 2.78
CA TRP A 61 3.59 5.00 1.61
C TRP A 61 2.20 5.57 1.89
N THR A 62 1.69 5.40 3.09
CA THR A 62 0.44 6.02 3.52
C THR A 62 0.33 5.98 5.04
N ASP A 63 -0.45 6.88 5.59
CA ASP A 63 -0.81 6.89 6.99
C ASP A 63 -2.07 6.05 7.18
N ILE A 64 -1.99 5.03 8.03
CA ILE A 64 -3.08 4.09 8.31
C ILE A 64 -3.66 3.53 6.99
N ALA A 65 -2.95 2.57 6.41
CA ALA A 65 -3.41 1.87 5.22
C ALA A 65 -4.74 1.17 5.49
N ASN A 66 -5.73 1.41 4.65
CA ASN A 66 -7.02 0.77 4.79
C ASN A 66 -7.24 -0.30 3.71
N TRP A 67 -7.46 -1.50 4.17
CA TRP A 67 -7.77 -2.68 3.35
C TRP A 67 -9.20 -3.19 3.59
N GLU A 68 -9.94 -2.55 4.49
CA GLU A 68 -11.31 -2.90 4.84
C GLU A 68 -12.33 -2.16 3.97
N ARG A 69 -13.62 -2.38 4.30
CA ARG A 69 -14.73 -1.67 3.68
C ARG A 69 -14.68 -0.19 3.99
N ASP A 70 -14.98 0.61 3.00
CA ASP A 70 -15.22 2.03 3.21
C ASP A 70 -16.55 2.28 3.94
N ARG A 71 -16.83 3.54 4.27
CA ARG A 71 -18.06 3.93 4.96
C ARG A 71 -19.34 3.68 4.15
N ASN A 72 -19.22 3.48 2.83
CA ASN A 72 -20.33 3.15 1.93
C ASN A 72 -20.54 1.63 1.82
N GLY A 73 -19.70 0.83 2.47
CA GLY A 73 -19.72 -0.62 2.43
C GLY A 73 -19.09 -1.21 1.18
N GLU A 74 -18.43 -0.40 0.36
CA GLU A 74 -17.62 -0.87 -0.75
C GLU A 74 -16.28 -1.39 -0.23
N ASP A 75 -15.73 -2.40 -0.90
CA ASP A 75 -14.44 -2.99 -0.59
C ASP A 75 -13.69 -3.36 -1.87
N TRP A 76 -12.41 -3.70 -1.72
CA TRP A 76 -11.56 -4.11 -2.83
C TRP A 76 -12.12 -5.28 -3.63
N ILE A 77 -12.70 -6.26 -2.97
CA ILE A 77 -13.24 -7.46 -3.63
C ILE A 77 -14.45 -7.11 -4.46
N SER A 78 -15.40 -6.33 -3.90
CA SER A 78 -16.57 -5.84 -4.63
C SER A 78 -16.15 -4.99 -5.85
N PHE A 79 -15.12 -4.15 -5.71
CA PHE A 79 -14.56 -3.38 -6.81
C PHE A 79 -14.06 -4.29 -7.94
N TYR A 80 -13.20 -5.29 -7.63
CA TYR A 80 -12.66 -6.20 -8.65
C TYR A 80 -13.74 -7.08 -9.29
N GLN A 81 -14.76 -7.49 -8.53
CA GLN A 81 -15.92 -8.20 -9.06
C GLN A 81 -16.72 -7.36 -10.06
N SER A 82 -16.73 -6.04 -9.91
CA SER A 82 -17.46 -5.12 -10.79
C SER A 82 -16.71 -4.78 -12.08
N LEU A 83 -15.42 -5.08 -12.17
CA LEU A 83 -14.61 -4.76 -13.34
C LEU A 83 -15.04 -5.58 -14.58
N PRO A 84 -14.99 -4.98 -15.78
CA PRO A 84 -15.14 -5.74 -17.02
C PRO A 84 -14.15 -6.90 -17.08
N ALA A 85 -14.62 -8.08 -17.52
CA ALA A 85 -13.78 -9.29 -17.56
C ALA A 85 -12.56 -9.16 -18.51
N ASP A 86 -12.61 -8.25 -19.45
CA ASP A 86 -11.54 -7.93 -20.42
C ASP A 86 -10.61 -6.78 -19.95
N SER A 87 -10.93 -6.13 -18.82
CA SER A 87 -10.02 -5.17 -18.20
C SER A 87 -8.78 -5.86 -17.59
N PRO A 88 -7.66 -5.14 -17.36
CA PRO A 88 -6.48 -5.73 -16.76
C PRO A 88 -6.78 -6.45 -15.43
N GLY A 89 -7.37 -5.76 -14.47
CA GLY A 89 -7.74 -6.34 -13.18
C GLY A 89 -8.84 -7.38 -13.25
N GLY A 90 -9.81 -7.19 -14.17
CA GLY A 90 -10.86 -8.19 -14.41
C GLY A 90 -10.28 -9.53 -14.88
N ARG A 91 -9.31 -9.52 -15.79
CA ARG A 91 -8.60 -10.74 -16.21
C ARG A 91 -7.86 -11.42 -15.07
N VAL A 92 -7.16 -10.63 -14.24
CA VAL A 92 -6.42 -11.18 -13.08
C VAL A 92 -7.40 -11.79 -12.07
N TRP A 93 -8.52 -11.13 -11.80
CA TRP A 93 -9.57 -11.64 -10.93
C TRP A 93 -10.14 -12.97 -11.44
N GLN A 94 -10.50 -13.06 -12.73
CA GLN A 94 -11.05 -14.28 -13.32
C GLN A 94 -10.04 -15.44 -13.30
N GLN A 95 -8.77 -15.14 -13.59
CA GLN A 95 -7.70 -16.13 -13.52
C GLN A 95 -7.53 -16.65 -12.09
N TRP A 96 -7.49 -15.73 -11.11
CA TRP A 96 -7.36 -16.12 -9.71
C TRP A 96 -8.52 -17.01 -9.24
N LEU A 97 -9.76 -16.70 -9.61
CA LEU A 97 -10.93 -17.56 -9.31
C LEU A 97 -10.80 -18.96 -9.92
N SER A 98 -10.29 -19.05 -11.14
CA SER A 98 -10.05 -20.33 -11.81
C SER A 98 -9.01 -21.18 -11.09
N ASP A 99 -7.94 -20.54 -10.63
CA ASP A 99 -6.82 -21.21 -9.97
C ASP A 99 -7.12 -21.57 -8.50
N HIS A 100 -8.08 -20.86 -7.88
CA HIS A 100 -8.43 -20.99 -6.46
C HIS A 100 -9.93 -21.15 -6.23
N PRO A 101 -10.58 -22.19 -6.80
CA PRO A 101 -12.04 -22.30 -6.83
C PRO A 101 -12.70 -22.45 -5.45
N SER A 102 -11.94 -22.76 -4.42
CA SER A 102 -12.44 -22.94 -3.04
C SER A 102 -11.88 -21.93 -2.05
N ALA A 103 -11.05 -20.98 -2.50
CA ALA A 103 -10.47 -19.97 -1.59
C ALA A 103 -11.51 -18.90 -1.25
N PRO A 104 -11.48 -18.35 -0.04
CA PRO A 104 -12.24 -17.15 0.29
C PRO A 104 -11.84 -16.00 -0.64
N HIS A 105 -12.82 -15.26 -1.16
CA HIS A 105 -12.53 -14.13 -2.06
C HIS A 105 -11.63 -13.07 -1.42
N GLY A 106 -11.69 -12.92 -0.09
CA GLY A 106 -10.82 -12.02 0.66
C GLY A 106 -9.31 -12.29 0.49
N ASP A 107 -8.92 -13.53 0.17
CA ASP A 107 -7.52 -13.88 -0.07
C ASP A 107 -6.93 -13.19 -1.31
N PHE A 108 -7.78 -12.71 -2.22
CA PHE A 108 -7.37 -11.91 -3.37
C PHE A 108 -6.74 -10.56 -2.97
N LEU A 109 -7.01 -10.06 -1.76
CA LEU A 109 -6.35 -8.86 -1.23
C LEU A 109 -4.82 -8.98 -1.25
N ALA A 110 -4.29 -10.18 -1.00
CA ALA A 110 -2.85 -10.44 -1.08
C ALA A 110 -2.30 -10.20 -2.49
N VAL A 111 -3.05 -10.56 -3.52
CA VAL A 111 -2.66 -10.36 -4.93
C VAL A 111 -2.64 -8.87 -5.28
N ILE A 112 -3.67 -8.13 -4.84
CA ILE A 112 -3.74 -6.67 -5.03
C ILE A 112 -2.59 -5.97 -4.29
N ALA A 113 -2.37 -6.35 -3.03
CA ALA A 113 -1.33 -5.77 -2.18
C ALA A 113 0.06 -6.00 -2.77
N ARG A 114 0.36 -7.24 -3.18
CA ARG A 114 1.63 -7.59 -3.83
C ARG A 114 1.90 -6.72 -5.03
N GLN A 115 0.92 -6.59 -5.94
CA GLN A 115 1.07 -5.77 -7.14
C GLN A 115 1.34 -4.30 -6.78
N LEU A 116 0.51 -3.71 -5.92
CA LEU A 116 0.63 -2.31 -5.53
C LEU A 116 1.98 -2.01 -4.88
N TYR A 117 2.42 -2.86 -3.95
CA TYR A 117 3.66 -2.65 -3.21
C TYR A 117 4.90 -2.91 -4.05
N ALA A 118 4.86 -3.90 -4.94
CA ALA A 118 5.95 -4.17 -5.87
C ALA A 118 6.19 -2.96 -6.80
N GLU A 119 5.14 -2.42 -7.39
CA GLU A 119 5.22 -1.27 -8.29
C GLU A 119 5.65 0.00 -7.55
N ALA A 120 5.11 0.24 -6.36
CA ALA A 120 5.51 1.38 -5.54
C ALA A 120 6.99 1.29 -5.13
N ASN A 121 7.48 0.11 -4.73
CA ASN A 121 8.89 -0.11 -4.42
C ASN A 121 9.77 0.11 -5.65
N ALA A 122 9.43 -0.51 -6.78
CA ALA A 122 10.22 -0.40 -8.01
C ALA A 122 10.34 1.06 -8.47
N SER A 123 9.24 1.79 -8.48
CA SER A 123 9.23 3.20 -8.80
C SER A 123 10.09 4.03 -7.84
N LEU A 124 9.92 3.84 -6.53
CA LEU A 124 10.67 4.58 -5.52
C LEU A 124 12.17 4.33 -5.65
N ARG A 125 12.60 3.07 -5.70
CA ARG A 125 14.01 2.68 -5.85
C ARG A 125 14.66 3.18 -7.13
N ASN A 126 13.88 3.35 -8.20
CA ASN A 126 14.37 3.92 -9.44
C ASN A 126 14.79 5.40 -9.28
N TYR A 127 14.11 6.16 -8.43
CA TYR A 127 14.39 7.59 -8.21
C TYR A 127 15.25 7.85 -6.99
N ASP A 128 15.17 6.99 -5.96
CA ASP A 128 15.96 7.09 -4.73
C ASP A 128 16.33 5.70 -4.20
N PRO A 129 17.53 5.20 -4.54
CA PRO A 129 17.98 3.90 -4.07
C PRO A 129 18.51 3.91 -2.62
N ASN A 130 18.67 5.08 -1.99
CA ASN A 130 19.46 5.22 -0.77
C ASN A 130 18.62 5.33 0.51
N HIS A 131 17.49 6.04 0.47
CA HIS A 131 16.66 6.22 1.65
C HIS A 131 15.80 5.00 1.95
N LEU A 132 15.42 4.85 3.22
CA LEU A 132 14.62 3.72 3.65
C LEU A 132 13.19 3.77 3.07
N ILE A 133 12.64 2.61 2.77
CA ILE A 133 11.22 2.42 2.50
C ILE A 133 10.58 1.81 3.75
N LEU A 134 9.68 2.58 4.38
CA LEU A 134 9.04 2.22 5.64
C LEU A 134 7.64 1.61 5.43
N GLY A 135 7.23 1.45 4.17
CA GLY A 135 5.92 0.90 3.83
C GLY A 135 4.74 1.75 4.33
N PRO A 136 3.53 1.18 4.34
CA PRO A 136 2.39 1.80 5.01
C PRO A 136 2.64 1.89 6.51
N ARG A 137 2.11 2.94 7.14
CA ARG A 137 2.03 2.99 8.59
C ARG A 137 0.75 2.28 9.03
N TYR A 138 0.91 1.17 9.67
CA TYR A 138 -0.21 0.35 10.08
C TYR A 138 -0.73 0.70 11.46
N HIS A 139 -2.04 0.53 11.62
CA HIS A 139 -2.66 0.55 12.93
C HIS A 139 -2.57 -0.86 13.53
N GLU A 140 -2.21 -0.97 14.79
CA GLU A 140 -1.96 -2.22 15.52
C GLU A 140 -3.11 -3.24 15.46
N ILE A 141 -4.35 -2.80 15.20
CA ILE A 141 -5.56 -3.58 15.40
C ILE A 141 -6.21 -4.06 14.08
N ASP A 142 -5.91 -3.42 12.95
CA ASP A 142 -6.73 -3.52 11.74
C ASP A 142 -5.95 -4.02 10.51
N MET A 143 -5.00 -4.94 10.72
CA MET A 143 -4.13 -5.39 9.65
C MET A 143 -4.45 -6.83 9.24
N PRO A 144 -4.94 -7.06 8.01
CA PRO A 144 -5.02 -8.42 7.49
C PRO A 144 -3.61 -9.00 7.34
N ASP A 145 -3.26 -10.03 8.11
CA ASP A 145 -1.93 -10.67 8.13
C ASP A 145 -1.43 -11.03 6.73
N HIS A 146 -2.31 -11.56 5.88
CA HIS A 146 -1.98 -11.95 4.51
C HIS A 146 -1.59 -10.75 3.64
N VAL A 147 -2.13 -9.54 3.90
CA VAL A 147 -1.73 -8.31 3.22
C VAL A 147 -0.38 -7.81 3.73
N VAL A 148 -0.16 -7.87 5.06
CA VAL A 148 1.11 -7.45 5.67
C VAL A 148 2.26 -8.29 5.17
N ARG A 149 2.07 -9.60 5.06
CA ARG A 149 3.09 -10.50 4.52
C ARG A 149 3.52 -10.14 3.10
N GLU A 150 2.60 -9.60 2.31
CA GLU A 150 2.89 -9.17 0.94
C GLU A 150 3.72 -7.87 0.87
N VAL A 151 3.74 -7.05 1.92
CA VAL A 151 4.57 -5.84 1.94
C VAL A 151 6.01 -6.12 2.30
N LEU A 152 6.29 -7.16 3.10
CA LEU A 152 7.62 -7.45 3.66
C LEU A 152 8.76 -7.46 2.63
N PRO A 153 8.61 -8.06 1.43
CA PRO A 153 9.69 -8.07 0.44
C PRO A 153 10.04 -6.71 -0.15
N TYR A 154 9.21 -5.70 0.07
CA TYR A 154 9.28 -4.40 -0.60
C TYR A 154 9.62 -3.24 0.34
N VAL A 155 9.90 -3.52 1.62
CA VAL A 155 10.19 -2.50 2.63
C VAL A 155 11.48 -2.84 3.39
N ASP A 156 12.14 -1.80 3.91
CA ASP A 156 13.32 -1.96 4.77
C ASP A 156 12.92 -2.04 6.26
N ALA A 157 11.74 -1.54 6.60
CA ALA A 157 11.16 -1.59 7.94
C ALA A 157 9.64 -1.44 7.86
N ILE A 158 8.94 -1.95 8.88
CA ILE A 158 7.49 -1.75 9.03
C ILE A 158 7.25 -0.61 10.00
N ALA A 159 6.39 0.33 9.60
CA ALA A 159 5.94 1.41 10.47
C ALA A 159 4.61 1.02 11.13
N ILE A 160 4.59 1.03 12.46
CA ILE A 160 3.39 0.68 13.25
C ILE A 160 3.04 1.87 14.14
N GLN A 161 1.76 2.17 14.23
CA GLN A 161 1.21 3.14 15.16
C GLN A 161 0.51 2.41 16.31
N PRO A 162 1.17 2.21 17.46
CA PRO A 162 0.52 1.61 18.62
C PRO A 162 -0.50 2.61 19.19
N THR A 163 -1.67 2.10 19.52
CA THR A 163 -2.76 2.88 20.17
C THR A 163 -3.02 2.46 21.60
N SER A 164 -2.47 1.33 22.00
CA SER A 164 -2.54 0.84 23.37
C SER A 164 -1.52 1.53 24.30
N ARG A 165 -1.78 1.51 25.59
CA ARG A 165 -0.82 1.99 26.62
C ARG A 165 0.36 1.05 26.79
N GLU A 166 0.22 -0.19 26.38
CA GLU A 166 1.22 -1.25 26.48
C GLU A 166 1.58 -1.68 25.04
N PHE A 167 2.86 -1.79 24.77
CA PHE A 167 3.35 -2.25 23.49
C PHE A 167 3.09 -3.75 23.35
N ASN A 168 2.30 -4.14 22.36
CA ASN A 168 2.00 -5.54 22.11
C ASN A 168 3.18 -6.21 21.39
N THR A 169 4.06 -6.85 22.16
CA THR A 169 5.22 -7.56 21.61
C THR A 169 4.82 -8.83 20.86
N ALA A 170 3.71 -9.48 21.22
CA ALA A 170 3.26 -10.72 20.58
C ALA A 170 2.97 -10.53 19.09
N PHE A 171 2.53 -9.33 18.67
CA PHE A 171 2.34 -9.00 17.27
C PHE A 171 3.63 -9.18 16.44
N PHE A 172 4.79 -8.86 17.01
CA PHE A 172 6.07 -8.95 16.30
C PHE A 172 6.65 -10.36 16.26
N ASP A 173 6.13 -11.26 17.09
CA ASP A 173 6.55 -12.66 17.10
C ASP A 173 5.82 -13.48 16.01
N GLU A 174 4.73 -12.94 15.44
CA GLU A 174 3.87 -13.60 14.44
C GLU A 174 4.13 -13.14 13.00
N VAL A 175 4.82 -12.03 12.79
CA VAL A 175 5.16 -11.43 11.50
C VAL A 175 6.62 -11.70 11.16
#